data_7be2fbe68059668298546966e10a82b6
#
_entry.id   7be2fbe68059668298546966e10a82b6
#
_cell.length_a   1.000
_cell.length_b   1.000
_cell.length_c   1.000
_cell.angle_alpha   90.00
_cell.angle_beta   90.00
_cell.angle_gamma   90.00
#
_symmetry.space_group_name_H-M   'P 1'
#
loop_
_entity.id
_entity.type
_entity.pdbx_description
1 polymer ?
#
loop_
_entity_poly.entity_id
_entity_poly.type
_entity_poly.pdbx_seq_one_letter_code
_entity_poly.pdbx_strand_id
1 'polypeptide(L)'
;MFFQGYELEIFSPVFFSSFEGNVISTEGMISSTALTYALADALRLREKDYFLYGTDTTTPKYQELPEVPVFATDAVATNLKYTPIEFRSAMLWTEENIQISSQRKPYPPILMTASKSPFFKQVRQYVGVEIGSKFQCVIASKEKLDDEIFVNIGIRKNGEGRLKKSKNPEYVSLNYFMLDSIYKIPREKLLIHGTTIKRSGDYRLFFIMGVPLRYFEKEILPLVAKKWRLK
;
A
#
# COMPACT_ATOMS: atom_id res chain seq x y z
N MET A 1 -2.78 20.06 -15.65
CA MET A 1 -2.94 19.15 -14.50
C MET A 1 -4.40 18.77 -14.41
N PHE A 2 -4.67 17.49 -14.37
CA PHE A 2 -6.01 16.93 -14.25
C PHE A 2 -6.19 16.36 -12.86
N PHE A 3 -7.42 16.36 -12.39
CA PHE A 3 -7.77 16.01 -11.03
C PHE A 3 -9.18 15.41 -11.02
N GLN A 4 -9.29 14.16 -10.57
CA GLN A 4 -10.54 13.41 -10.69
C GLN A 4 -10.70 12.38 -9.59
N GLY A 5 -11.94 12.22 -9.08
CA GLY A 5 -12.32 11.12 -8.20
C GLY A 5 -12.39 9.79 -8.94
N TYR A 6 -11.96 8.74 -8.26
CA TYR A 6 -12.04 7.36 -8.75
C TYR A 6 -12.58 6.44 -7.66
N GLU A 7 -13.39 5.47 -8.07
CA GLU A 7 -13.76 4.30 -7.27
C GLU A 7 -12.84 3.15 -7.68
N LEU A 8 -12.12 2.59 -6.72
CA LEU A 8 -11.33 1.37 -6.89
C LEU A 8 -12.17 0.17 -6.45
N GLU A 9 -12.44 -0.74 -7.36
CA GLU A 9 -13.11 -2.02 -7.12
C GLU A 9 -12.09 -3.16 -7.18
N ILE A 10 -12.15 -4.07 -6.21
CA ILE A 10 -11.23 -5.20 -6.08
C ILE A 10 -11.78 -6.42 -6.82
N PHE A 11 -11.01 -7.00 -7.73
CA PHE A 11 -11.36 -8.17 -8.54
C PHE A 11 -10.67 -9.47 -8.12
N SER A 12 -9.56 -9.39 -7.41
CA SER A 12 -8.93 -10.54 -6.78
C SER A 12 -8.52 -10.21 -5.36
N PRO A 13 -8.49 -11.17 -4.42
CA PRO A 13 -8.16 -10.87 -3.03
C PRO A 13 -6.84 -10.14 -2.87
N VAL A 14 -6.83 -9.06 -2.10
CA VAL A 14 -5.65 -8.22 -1.87
C VAL A 14 -5.15 -8.42 -0.46
N PHE A 15 -3.90 -8.81 -0.35
CA PHE A 15 -3.20 -8.93 0.92
C PHE A 15 -2.12 -7.85 1.01
N PHE A 16 -2.18 -7.05 2.06
CA PHE A 16 -1.11 -6.12 2.45
C PHE A 16 -1.08 -6.03 3.98
N SER A 17 0.08 -5.74 4.53
CA SER A 17 0.22 -5.62 5.98
C SER A 17 0.04 -4.18 6.40
N SER A 18 -1.01 -3.90 7.16
CA SER A 18 -1.13 -2.66 7.94
C SER A 18 -0.64 -2.86 9.36
N PHE A 19 -0.57 -4.10 9.80
CA PHE A 19 -0.11 -4.49 11.13
C PHE A 19 0.65 -5.80 11.05
N GLU A 20 1.89 -5.82 11.52
CA GLU A 20 2.71 -7.03 11.58
C GLU A 20 2.68 -7.62 12.99
N GLY A 21 2.20 -8.82 13.10
CA GLY A 21 2.12 -9.61 14.31
C GLY A 21 1.78 -11.05 13.98
N ASN A 22 1.18 -11.77 14.91
CA ASN A 22 0.66 -13.12 14.65
C ASN A 22 -0.55 -13.08 13.70
N VAL A 23 -1.22 -11.94 13.63
CA VAL A 23 -2.31 -11.67 12.69
C VAL A 23 -1.83 -10.60 11.72
N ILE A 24 -1.81 -10.90 10.44
CA ILE A 24 -1.59 -9.94 9.37
C ILE A 24 -2.97 -9.55 8.87
N SER A 25 -3.41 -8.37 9.24
CA SER A 25 -4.71 -7.83 8.83
C SER A 25 -4.52 -6.58 7.98
N THR A 26 -5.44 -6.38 7.06
CA THR A 26 -5.53 -5.17 6.26
C THR A 26 -6.49 -4.19 6.91
N GLU A 27 -6.19 -2.91 6.83
CA GLU A 27 -7.15 -1.87 7.19
C GLU A 27 -8.04 -1.50 6.01
N GLY A 28 -9.16 -0.81 6.28
CA GLY A 28 -10.07 -0.28 5.26
C GLY A 28 -9.50 0.88 4.44
N MET A 29 -8.18 0.91 4.26
CA MET A 29 -7.47 1.93 3.49
C MET A 29 -6.31 1.35 2.71
N ILE A 30 -6.18 1.77 1.45
CA ILE A 30 -5.02 1.49 0.62
C ILE A 30 -4.20 2.78 0.55
N SER A 31 -2.94 2.69 0.99
CA SER A 31 -2.04 3.83 1.07
C SER A 31 -1.81 4.49 -0.30
N SER A 32 -1.77 5.82 -0.29
CA SER A 32 -1.44 6.63 -1.47
C SER A 32 -0.10 6.22 -2.09
N THR A 33 0.87 5.81 -1.27
CA THR A 33 2.16 5.29 -1.75
C THR A 33 1.99 4.06 -2.63
N ALA A 34 1.24 3.06 -2.14
CA ALA A 34 1.00 1.82 -2.88
C ALA A 34 0.18 2.08 -4.15
N LEU A 35 -0.86 2.92 -4.05
CA LEU A 35 -1.72 3.23 -5.18
C LEU A 35 -1.00 4.07 -6.25
N THR A 36 -0.17 5.04 -5.85
CA THR A 36 0.64 5.82 -6.79
C THR A 36 1.66 4.93 -7.52
N TYR A 37 2.27 3.96 -6.81
CA TYR A 37 3.15 2.97 -7.45
C TYR A 37 2.38 2.10 -8.46
N ALA A 38 1.22 1.60 -8.07
CA ALA A 38 0.39 0.77 -8.93
C ALA A 38 -0.03 1.52 -10.21
N LEU A 39 -0.41 2.80 -10.06
CA LEU A 39 -0.73 3.68 -11.19
C LEU A 39 0.50 3.95 -12.07
N ALA A 40 1.65 4.25 -11.48
CA ALA A 40 2.88 4.46 -12.23
C ALA A 40 3.26 3.25 -13.09
N ASP A 41 3.05 2.06 -12.57
CA ASP A 41 3.28 0.82 -13.30
C ASP A 41 2.22 0.58 -14.39
N ALA A 42 0.93 0.76 -14.08
CA ALA A 42 -0.17 0.57 -15.02
C ALA A 42 -0.08 1.52 -16.21
N LEU A 43 0.28 2.78 -15.94
CA LEU A 43 0.43 3.84 -16.95
C LEU A 43 1.82 3.85 -17.62
N ARG A 44 2.70 2.93 -17.27
CA ARG A 44 4.09 2.82 -17.79
C ARG A 44 4.89 4.12 -17.62
N LEU A 45 4.69 4.80 -16.50
CA LEU A 45 5.34 6.08 -16.19
C LEU A 45 6.73 5.92 -15.55
N ARG A 46 7.13 4.70 -15.25
CA ARG A 46 8.45 4.37 -14.70
C ARG A 46 9.08 3.21 -15.46
N GLU A 47 10.40 3.19 -15.49
CA GLU A 47 11.14 2.03 -15.95
C GLU A 47 11.05 0.91 -14.92
N LYS A 48 10.81 -0.30 -15.40
CA LYS A 48 10.82 -1.50 -14.56
C LYS A 48 12.18 -2.16 -14.69
N ASP A 49 12.91 -2.21 -13.59
CA ASP A 49 14.09 -3.06 -13.49
C ASP A 49 13.61 -4.52 -13.37
N TYR A 50 13.71 -5.25 -14.48
CA TYR A 50 13.38 -6.68 -14.48
C TYR A 50 14.49 -7.56 -13.93
N PHE A 51 15.70 -7.03 -13.83
CA PHE A 51 16.84 -7.76 -13.32
C PHE A 51 17.13 -7.34 -11.89
N LEU A 52 17.03 -8.33 -11.01
CA LEU A 52 17.30 -8.16 -9.60
C LEU A 52 18.81 -8.37 -9.37
N TYR A 53 19.58 -7.28 -9.42
CA TYR A 53 20.98 -7.31 -9.05
C TYR A 53 21.16 -6.82 -7.61
N GLY A 54 21.69 -7.70 -6.75
CA GLY A 54 22.10 -7.34 -5.39
C GLY A 54 20.96 -7.32 -4.36
N THR A 55 21.27 -6.81 -3.19
CA THR A 55 20.42 -6.83 -1.99
C THR A 55 19.30 -5.79 -1.99
N ASP A 56 19.35 -4.79 -2.86
CA ASP A 56 18.41 -3.64 -2.84
C ASP A 56 17.10 -3.88 -3.57
N THR A 57 16.91 -5.07 -4.12
CA THR A 57 15.75 -5.41 -4.97
C THR A 57 14.46 -5.59 -4.20
N THR A 58 14.53 -5.75 -2.89
CA THR A 58 13.36 -5.95 -2.02
C THR A 58 12.85 -4.65 -1.40
N THR A 59 13.65 -3.59 -1.44
CA THR A 59 13.28 -2.31 -0.82
C THR A 59 12.59 -1.40 -1.84
N PRO A 60 11.36 -0.93 -1.58
CA PRO A 60 10.69 0.01 -2.48
C PRO A 60 11.47 1.32 -2.61
N LYS A 61 11.75 1.73 -3.85
CA LYS A 61 12.45 3.00 -4.14
C LYS A 61 11.48 4.19 -4.06
N TYR A 62 11.00 4.51 -2.88
CA TYR A 62 10.02 5.59 -2.67
C TYR A 62 10.48 6.96 -3.17
N GLN A 63 11.80 7.21 -3.26
CA GLN A 63 12.35 8.45 -3.78
C GLN A 63 12.03 8.72 -5.24
N GLU A 64 11.66 7.70 -6.02
CA GLU A 64 11.26 7.87 -7.42
C GLU A 64 9.85 8.45 -7.56
N LEU A 65 8.98 8.29 -6.56
CA LEU A 65 7.58 8.72 -6.62
C LEU A 65 7.38 10.21 -6.92
N PRO A 66 8.16 11.14 -6.38
CA PRO A 66 7.99 12.55 -6.69
C PRO A 66 8.18 12.90 -8.17
N GLU A 67 8.94 12.10 -8.90
CA GLU A 67 9.24 12.35 -10.32
C GLU A 67 8.14 11.84 -11.26
N VAL A 68 7.31 10.92 -10.75
CA VAL A 68 6.21 10.34 -11.54
C VAL A 68 5.07 11.33 -11.64
N PRO A 69 4.57 11.65 -12.87
CA PRO A 69 3.56 12.68 -13.09
C PRO A 69 2.13 12.21 -12.76
N VAL A 70 2.00 11.42 -11.71
CA VAL A 70 0.72 10.97 -11.14
C VAL A 70 0.83 10.90 -9.62
N PHE A 71 -0.25 11.24 -8.94
CA PHE A 71 -0.40 11.13 -7.49
C PHE A 71 -1.81 10.65 -7.16
N ALA A 72 -1.93 9.66 -6.29
CA ALA A 72 -3.20 9.24 -5.73
C ALA A 72 -3.26 9.59 -4.23
N THR A 73 -4.42 10.04 -3.76
CA THR A 73 -4.71 10.09 -2.32
C THR A 73 -4.84 8.66 -1.77
N ASP A 74 -4.92 8.50 -0.45
CA ASP A 74 -5.27 7.20 0.10
C ASP A 74 -6.66 6.79 -0.40
N ALA A 75 -6.82 5.51 -0.73
CA ALA A 75 -8.11 4.97 -1.09
C ALA A 75 -8.82 4.48 0.18
N VAL A 76 -9.92 5.14 0.52
CA VAL A 76 -10.71 4.85 1.72
C VAL A 76 -11.88 3.95 1.35
N ALA A 77 -12.09 2.88 2.12
CA ALA A 77 -13.16 1.93 1.85
C ALA A 77 -14.55 2.57 1.98
N THR A 78 -15.36 2.40 0.93
CA THR A 78 -16.80 2.72 0.92
C THR A 78 -17.64 1.47 1.13
N ASN A 79 -17.13 0.32 0.69
CA ASN A 79 -17.69 -1.00 0.96
C ASN A 79 -16.52 -1.97 1.17
N LEU A 80 -16.35 -2.49 2.37
CA LEU A 80 -15.25 -3.35 2.74
C LEU A 80 -15.73 -4.75 3.10
N LYS A 81 -15.15 -5.73 2.44
CA LYS A 81 -15.32 -7.15 2.74
C LYS A 81 -13.95 -7.74 3.05
N TYR A 82 -13.89 -8.63 4.02
CA TYR A 82 -12.66 -9.34 4.36
C TYR A 82 -12.70 -10.77 3.87
N THR A 83 -11.54 -11.27 3.44
CA THR A 83 -11.39 -12.69 3.13
C THR A 83 -11.60 -13.53 4.39
N PRO A 84 -11.97 -14.80 4.25
CA PRO A 84 -11.85 -15.75 5.35
C PRO A 84 -10.43 -15.74 5.92
N ILE A 85 -10.31 -16.05 7.20
CA ILE A 85 -9.00 -16.13 7.86
C ILE A 85 -8.22 -17.31 7.27
N GLU A 86 -7.07 -17.03 6.69
CA GLU A 86 -6.15 -18.05 6.24
C GLU A 86 -5.04 -18.25 7.26
N PHE A 87 -4.75 -19.52 7.55
CA PHE A 87 -3.63 -19.91 8.40
C PHE A 87 -2.47 -20.36 7.52
N ARG A 88 -1.33 -19.71 7.63
CA ARG A 88 -0.13 -20.12 6.94
C ARG A 88 0.98 -20.36 7.96
N SER A 89 1.70 -21.45 7.80
CA SER A 89 2.93 -21.64 8.54
C SER A 89 3.92 -20.52 8.20
N ALA A 90 4.51 -19.92 9.21
CA ALA A 90 5.54 -18.92 9.02
C ALA A 90 6.85 -19.49 8.43
N MET A 91 6.94 -20.80 8.32
CA MET A 91 8.13 -21.51 7.86
C MET A 91 7.84 -22.39 6.65
N LEU A 92 8.74 -22.31 5.69
CA LEU A 92 8.85 -23.29 4.62
C LEU A 92 9.56 -24.54 5.17
N TRP A 93 8.86 -25.66 5.17
CA TRP A 93 9.44 -26.95 5.43
C TRP A 93 10.10 -27.45 4.15
N THR A 94 11.42 -27.54 4.17
CA THR A 94 12.17 -28.28 3.16
C THR A 94 12.48 -29.66 3.68
N GLU A 95 12.58 -30.65 2.81
CA GLU A 95 13.00 -32.02 3.21
C GLU A 95 14.30 -32.03 3.99
N GLU A 96 15.21 -31.15 3.62
CA GLU A 96 16.51 -30.98 4.28
C GLU A 96 16.35 -30.51 5.74
N ASN A 97 15.44 -29.55 6.00
CA ASN A 97 15.14 -29.10 7.36
C ASN A 97 14.50 -30.23 8.21
N ILE A 98 13.65 -31.03 7.60
CA ILE A 98 13.02 -32.18 8.27
C ILE A 98 14.05 -33.25 8.61
N GLN A 99 14.96 -33.58 7.70
CA GLN A 99 16.01 -34.56 7.93
C GLN A 99 17.00 -34.14 9.02
N ILE A 100 17.45 -32.90 9.02
CA ILE A 100 18.32 -32.34 10.06
C ILE A 100 17.62 -32.37 11.43
N SER A 101 16.36 -32.09 11.46
CA SER A 101 15.53 -32.10 12.65
C SER A 101 15.36 -33.49 13.24
N SER A 102 15.11 -34.49 12.39
CA SER A 102 14.89 -35.88 12.83
C SER A 102 16.14 -36.56 13.39
N GLN A 103 17.33 -36.15 12.93
CA GLN A 103 18.61 -36.79 13.34
C GLN A 103 19.21 -36.21 14.61
N ARG A 104 18.97 -34.99 14.98
CA ARG A 104 19.67 -34.31 16.07
C ARG A 104 18.78 -33.60 17.10
N LYS A 105 17.62 -33.14 16.74
CA LYS A 105 16.71 -32.40 17.60
C LYS A 105 15.28 -32.57 17.11
N PRO A 106 14.27 -32.50 18.01
CA PRO A 106 12.88 -32.73 17.65
C PRO A 106 12.28 -31.66 16.73
N TYR A 107 13.03 -30.57 16.47
CA TYR A 107 12.58 -29.43 15.62
C TYR A 107 13.73 -28.90 14.79
N PRO A 108 13.45 -28.30 13.61
CA PRO A 108 14.47 -27.61 12.83
C PRO A 108 15.21 -26.56 13.66
N PRO A 109 16.53 -26.36 13.46
CA PRO A 109 17.33 -25.39 14.22
C PRO A 109 16.73 -23.98 14.26
N ILE A 110 16.14 -23.55 13.16
CA ILE A 110 15.45 -22.26 13.04
C ILE A 110 14.25 -22.13 13.99
N LEU A 111 13.48 -23.20 14.20
CA LEU A 111 12.37 -23.21 15.16
C LEU A 111 12.86 -23.15 16.60
N MET A 112 14.03 -23.69 16.86
CA MET A 112 14.62 -23.70 18.20
C MET A 112 15.31 -22.39 18.56
N THR A 113 15.86 -21.70 17.56
CA THR A 113 16.51 -20.38 17.75
C THR A 113 15.52 -19.23 17.76
N ALA A 114 14.44 -19.32 16.98
CA ALA A 114 13.47 -18.25 16.85
C ALA A 114 12.55 -18.07 18.06
N SER A 115 12.33 -19.11 18.83
CA SER A 115 11.64 -18.99 20.11
C SER A 115 11.68 -20.30 20.92
N LYS A 116 11.57 -20.17 22.23
CA LYS A 116 11.21 -21.27 23.13
C LYS A 116 9.72 -21.66 22.97
N SER A 117 9.08 -21.20 21.92
CA SER A 117 7.64 -21.36 21.67
C SER A 117 7.33 -22.61 20.89
N PRO A 118 6.22 -23.30 21.17
CA PRO A 118 5.76 -24.44 20.41
C PRO A 118 5.50 -24.10 18.95
N PHE A 119 5.68 -25.07 18.05
CA PHE A 119 5.53 -24.95 16.60
C PHE A 119 4.25 -24.23 16.14
N PHE A 120 3.12 -24.53 16.76
CA PHE A 120 1.83 -23.93 16.41
C PHE A 120 1.75 -22.42 16.67
N LYS A 121 2.63 -21.83 17.49
CA LYS A 121 2.71 -20.38 17.69
C LYS A 121 3.37 -19.64 16.52
N GLN A 122 3.89 -20.35 15.56
CA GLN A 122 4.49 -19.78 14.35
C GLN A 122 3.53 -19.76 13.15
N VAL A 123 2.29 -20.11 13.36
CA VAL A 123 1.25 -19.98 12.36
C VAL A 123 0.79 -18.52 12.33
N ARG A 124 0.88 -17.90 11.16
CA ARG A 124 0.34 -16.55 10.93
C ARG A 124 -1.04 -16.62 10.33
N GLN A 125 -1.92 -15.78 10.84
CA GLN A 125 -3.24 -15.57 10.28
C GLN A 125 -3.17 -14.43 9.26
N TYR A 126 -3.74 -14.63 8.10
CA TYR A 126 -3.84 -13.63 7.05
C TYR A 126 -5.30 -13.29 6.81
N VAL A 127 -5.62 -12.01 6.87
CA VAL A 127 -6.92 -11.46 6.50
C VAL A 127 -6.68 -10.40 5.45
N GLY A 128 -7.20 -10.62 4.25
CA GLY A 128 -7.10 -9.71 3.13
C GLY A 128 -8.40 -8.96 2.85
N VAL A 129 -8.35 -8.11 1.85
CA VAL A 129 -9.53 -7.48 1.26
C VAL A 129 -10.13 -8.44 0.23
N GLU A 130 -11.44 -8.71 0.37
CA GLU A 130 -12.17 -9.63 -0.50
C GLU A 130 -12.66 -8.95 -1.79
N ILE A 131 -12.93 -9.76 -2.80
CA ILE A 131 -13.49 -9.37 -4.08
C ILE A 131 -14.79 -8.57 -3.89
N GLY A 132 -14.97 -7.54 -4.71
CA GLY A 132 -16.12 -6.63 -4.66
C GLY A 132 -16.05 -5.61 -3.55
N SER A 133 -14.93 -5.52 -2.82
CA SER A 133 -14.64 -4.37 -1.97
C SER A 133 -14.42 -3.13 -2.81
N LYS A 134 -14.90 -1.97 -2.32
CA LYS A 134 -14.84 -0.70 -3.02
C LYS A 134 -14.19 0.35 -2.15
N PHE A 135 -13.37 1.16 -2.79
CA PHE A 135 -12.64 2.27 -2.16
C PHE A 135 -12.77 3.52 -3.00
N GLN A 136 -12.77 4.67 -2.35
CA GLN A 136 -12.78 5.96 -3.01
C GLN A 136 -11.45 6.67 -2.83
N CYS A 137 -10.92 7.25 -3.91
CA CYS A 137 -9.72 8.07 -3.91
C CYS A 137 -9.83 9.20 -4.92
N VAL A 138 -8.84 10.10 -4.89
CA VAL A 138 -8.67 11.13 -5.89
C VAL A 138 -7.31 10.94 -6.55
N ILE A 139 -7.29 11.03 -7.88
CA ILE A 139 -6.07 10.92 -8.65
C ILE A 139 -5.81 12.26 -9.33
N ALA A 140 -4.61 12.75 -9.15
CA ALA A 140 -4.07 13.91 -9.86
C ALA A 140 -3.02 13.46 -10.84
N SER A 141 -3.00 14.01 -12.05
CA SER A 141 -2.05 13.63 -13.09
C SER A 141 -1.73 14.82 -13.98
N LYS A 142 -0.60 14.72 -14.67
CA LYS A 142 -0.21 15.74 -15.65
C LYS A 142 -1.06 15.65 -16.90
N GLU A 143 -1.34 14.45 -17.35
CA GLU A 143 -2.17 14.16 -18.52
C GLU A 143 -3.55 13.65 -18.10
N LYS A 144 -4.51 13.75 -19.01
CA LYS A 144 -5.86 13.22 -18.78
C LYS A 144 -5.78 11.68 -18.75
N LEU A 145 -6.28 11.09 -17.69
CA LEU A 145 -6.35 9.66 -17.54
C LEU A 145 -7.63 9.08 -18.16
N ASP A 146 -7.56 7.80 -18.49
CA ASP A 146 -8.69 7.03 -18.98
C ASP A 146 -9.80 6.94 -17.94
N ASP A 147 -11.01 6.65 -18.40
CA ASP A 147 -12.17 6.50 -17.53
C ASP A 147 -12.09 5.23 -16.67
N GLU A 148 -11.36 4.22 -17.14
CA GLU A 148 -11.08 2.99 -16.43
C GLU A 148 -9.58 2.66 -16.50
N ILE A 149 -8.98 2.29 -15.35
CA ILE A 149 -7.57 1.91 -15.25
C ILE A 149 -7.48 0.64 -14.40
N PHE A 150 -6.81 -0.38 -14.91
CA PHE A 150 -6.53 -1.60 -14.16
C PHE A 150 -5.18 -1.48 -13.44
N VAL A 151 -5.16 -1.86 -12.17
CA VAL A 151 -3.99 -1.76 -11.31
C VAL A 151 -3.73 -3.05 -10.56
N ASN A 152 -2.47 -3.37 -10.35
CA ASN A 152 -2.03 -4.49 -9.52
C ASN A 152 -1.52 -3.93 -8.18
N ILE A 153 -2.13 -4.36 -7.09
CA ILE A 153 -1.85 -3.88 -5.72
C ILE A 153 -1.61 -5.04 -4.77
N GLY A 154 -1.16 -4.74 -3.55
CA GLY A 154 -0.89 -5.74 -2.53
C GLY A 154 0.51 -6.32 -2.56
N ILE A 155 0.78 -7.26 -1.65
CA ILE A 155 2.08 -7.91 -1.52
C ILE A 155 2.38 -8.65 -2.82
N ARG A 156 3.56 -8.37 -3.41
CA ARG A 156 3.99 -8.97 -4.69
C ARG A 156 3.00 -8.75 -5.83
N LYS A 157 2.17 -7.69 -5.77
CA LYS A 157 1.15 -7.37 -6.77
C LYS A 157 0.15 -8.52 -7.01
N ASN A 158 -0.23 -9.21 -5.95
CA ASN A 158 -1.11 -10.37 -6.02
C ASN A 158 -2.60 -10.02 -6.17
N GLY A 159 -2.96 -8.76 -5.97
CA GLY A 159 -4.34 -8.29 -6.09
C GLY A 159 -4.55 -7.45 -7.34
N GLU A 160 -5.71 -7.60 -7.96
CA GLU A 160 -6.14 -6.82 -9.11
C GLU A 160 -7.30 -5.92 -8.73
N GLY A 161 -7.26 -4.68 -9.20
CA GLY A 161 -8.33 -3.73 -9.01
C GLY A 161 -8.56 -2.88 -10.27
N ARG A 162 -9.78 -2.36 -10.37
CA ARG A 162 -10.18 -1.43 -11.41
C ARG A 162 -10.52 -0.08 -10.79
N LEU A 163 -9.84 0.95 -11.24
CA LEU A 163 -10.16 2.34 -10.97
C LEU A 163 -11.14 2.82 -12.04
N LYS A 164 -12.32 3.24 -11.63
CA LYS A 164 -13.34 3.83 -12.50
C LYS A 164 -13.62 5.26 -12.07
N LYS A 165 -13.70 6.21 -13.01
CA LYS A 165 -14.05 7.60 -12.69
C LYS A 165 -15.33 7.67 -11.89
N SER A 166 -15.31 8.49 -10.86
CA SER A 166 -16.42 8.74 -9.96
C SER A 166 -16.51 10.22 -9.59
N LYS A 167 -17.51 10.56 -8.78
CA LYS A 167 -17.60 11.90 -8.22
C LYS A 167 -16.43 12.16 -7.27
N ASN A 168 -15.96 13.39 -7.27
CA ASN A 168 -14.97 13.81 -6.29
C ASN A 168 -15.58 13.77 -4.88
N PRO A 169 -14.89 13.17 -3.90
CA PRO A 169 -15.32 13.20 -2.50
C PRO A 169 -15.16 14.61 -1.92
N GLU A 170 -15.87 14.91 -0.85
CA GLU A 170 -15.72 16.17 -0.13
C GLU A 170 -14.41 16.24 0.67
N TYR A 171 -14.00 15.10 1.21
CA TYR A 171 -12.79 14.95 1.99
C TYR A 171 -11.93 13.83 1.44
N VAL A 172 -10.59 13.97 1.61
CA VAL A 172 -9.61 12.96 1.23
C VAL A 172 -8.79 12.53 2.43
N SER A 173 -8.20 11.36 2.35
CA SER A 173 -7.14 10.90 3.24
C SER A 173 -5.80 10.97 2.53
N LEU A 174 -4.76 11.35 3.24
CA LEU A 174 -3.42 11.54 2.72
C LEU A 174 -2.40 10.78 3.56
N ASN A 175 -1.50 10.09 2.92
CA ASN A 175 -0.40 9.43 3.62
C ASN A 175 0.63 10.47 4.11
N TYR A 176 0.73 10.61 5.44
CA TYR A 176 1.62 11.57 6.06
C TYR A 176 3.08 11.31 5.72
N PHE A 177 3.53 10.05 5.79
CA PHE A 177 4.91 9.69 5.45
C PHE A 177 5.26 10.06 4.02
N MET A 178 4.37 9.78 3.07
CA MET A 178 4.59 10.11 1.67
C MET A 178 4.77 11.62 1.49
N LEU A 179 3.93 12.43 2.07
CA LEU A 179 3.97 13.89 1.92
C LEU A 179 5.14 14.52 2.68
N ASP A 180 5.38 14.12 3.93
CA ASP A 180 6.47 14.67 4.78
C ASP A 180 7.84 14.16 4.33
N SER A 181 7.99 12.83 4.23
CA SER A 181 9.32 12.23 4.06
C SER A 181 9.76 12.11 2.60
N ILE A 182 8.82 11.91 1.65
CA ILE A 182 9.13 11.71 0.23
C ILE A 182 8.97 13.02 -0.54
N TYR A 183 7.81 13.67 -0.43
CA TYR A 183 7.54 14.93 -1.12
C TYR A 183 8.10 16.16 -0.40
N LYS A 184 8.55 16.03 0.86
CA LYS A 184 9.12 17.14 1.67
C LYS A 184 8.18 18.34 1.77
N ILE A 185 6.90 18.08 1.98
CA ILE A 185 5.89 19.12 2.20
C ILE A 185 5.96 19.59 3.65
N PRO A 186 5.97 20.91 3.93
CA PRO A 186 6.02 21.45 5.30
C PRO A 186 4.88 20.90 6.16
N ARG A 187 5.21 20.47 7.37
CA ARG A 187 4.26 19.88 8.34
C ARG A 187 3.12 20.80 8.70
N GLU A 188 3.38 22.09 8.76
CA GLU A 188 2.39 23.12 9.04
C GLU A 188 1.25 23.06 8.02
N LYS A 189 1.57 22.83 6.75
CA LYS A 189 0.56 22.69 5.69
C LYS A 189 -0.21 21.38 5.78
N LEU A 190 0.39 20.31 6.33
CA LEU A 190 -0.27 19.02 6.44
C LEU A 190 -1.25 18.95 7.62
N LEU A 191 -1.03 19.73 8.67
CA LEU A 191 -1.74 19.62 9.95
C LEU A 191 -2.70 20.79 10.24
N ILE A 192 -2.84 21.73 9.30
CA ILE A 192 -3.56 23.00 9.52
C ILE A 192 -5.07 22.83 9.79
N HIS A 193 -5.66 21.75 9.29
CA HIS A 193 -7.12 21.55 9.38
C HIS A 193 -7.57 20.70 10.58
N GLY A 194 -6.74 20.53 11.60
CA GLY A 194 -7.07 19.74 12.80
C GLY A 194 -7.45 18.30 12.47
N THR A 195 -6.95 17.78 11.37
CA THR A 195 -7.22 16.45 10.85
C THR A 195 -6.65 15.36 11.75
N THR A 196 -7.40 14.30 11.94
CA THR A 196 -6.98 13.17 12.77
C THR A 196 -5.88 12.38 12.06
N ILE A 197 -4.75 12.18 12.74
CA ILE A 197 -3.72 11.25 12.29
C ILE A 197 -4.07 9.86 12.81
N LYS A 198 -4.40 8.96 11.93
CA LYS A 198 -4.53 7.54 12.26
C LYS A 198 -3.18 6.86 12.09
N ARG A 199 -2.73 6.15 13.12
CA ARG A 199 -1.54 5.31 13.08
C ARG A 199 -1.94 3.86 12.83
N SER A 200 -1.19 3.21 11.97
CA SER A 200 -1.11 1.76 11.93
C SER A 200 0.36 1.39 12.13
N GLY A 201 0.69 0.51 13.04
CA GLY A 201 2.02 0.02 13.48
C GLY A 201 3.32 0.56 12.85
N ASP A 202 3.31 0.88 11.57
CA ASP A 202 4.45 1.41 10.81
C ASP A 202 4.24 2.91 10.52
N TYR A 203 5.28 3.73 10.68
CA TYR A 203 5.27 5.16 10.33
C TYR A 203 4.87 5.42 8.87
N ARG A 204 5.19 4.50 7.96
CA ARG A 204 4.78 4.56 6.55
C ARG A 204 3.26 4.51 6.34
N LEU A 205 2.52 4.10 7.37
CA LEU A 205 1.06 3.97 7.38
C LEU A 205 0.40 5.02 8.29
N PHE A 206 0.98 6.19 8.39
CA PHE A 206 0.34 7.33 9.06
C PHE A 206 -0.53 8.09 8.08
N PHE A 207 -1.80 8.21 8.40
CA PHE A 207 -2.82 8.80 7.55
C PHE A 207 -3.38 10.09 8.16
N ILE A 208 -3.47 11.14 7.34
CA ILE A 208 -4.16 12.38 7.68
C ILE A 208 -5.57 12.26 7.10
N MET A 209 -6.56 12.10 7.95
CA MET A 209 -7.94 11.88 7.53
C MET A 209 -8.73 13.19 7.55
N GLY A 210 -9.76 13.27 6.72
CA GLY A 210 -10.69 14.39 6.71
C GLY A 210 -10.12 15.70 6.16
N VAL A 211 -9.13 15.63 5.27
CA VAL A 211 -8.59 16.80 4.58
C VAL A 211 -9.62 17.29 3.55
N PRO A 212 -10.10 18.55 3.64
CA PRO A 212 -11.01 19.08 2.64
C PRO A 212 -10.40 19.02 1.25
N LEU A 213 -11.15 18.51 0.28
CA LEU A 213 -10.66 18.35 -1.09
C LEU A 213 -10.14 19.66 -1.68
N ARG A 214 -10.85 20.77 -1.44
CA ARG A 214 -10.44 22.10 -1.91
C ARG A 214 -9.09 22.55 -1.35
N TYR A 215 -8.79 22.15 -0.09
CA TYR A 215 -7.50 22.46 0.51
C TYR A 215 -6.40 21.62 -0.12
N PHE A 216 -6.64 20.31 -0.29
CA PHE A 216 -5.71 19.44 -0.99
C PHE A 216 -5.38 19.99 -2.40
N GLU A 217 -6.39 20.36 -3.17
CA GLU A 217 -6.26 20.88 -4.52
C GLU A 217 -5.44 22.17 -4.58
N LYS A 218 -5.70 23.12 -3.66
CA LYS A 218 -5.10 24.46 -3.72
C LYS A 218 -3.73 24.55 -3.06
N GLU A 219 -3.53 23.84 -1.94
CA GLU A 219 -2.34 24.01 -1.09
C GLU A 219 -1.34 22.86 -1.15
N ILE A 220 -1.81 21.62 -1.27
CA ILE A 220 -0.95 20.45 -1.23
C ILE A 220 -0.57 20.00 -2.63
N LEU A 221 -1.55 19.83 -3.51
CA LEU A 221 -1.33 19.31 -4.86
C LEU A 221 -0.35 20.14 -5.70
N PRO A 222 -0.31 21.48 -5.66
CA PRO A 222 0.69 22.25 -6.39
C PRO A 222 2.12 21.95 -5.92
N LEU A 223 2.31 21.68 -4.63
CA LEU A 223 3.62 21.31 -4.08
C LEU A 223 4.06 19.90 -4.53
N VAL A 224 3.10 18.98 -4.62
CA VAL A 224 3.32 17.64 -5.18
C VAL A 224 3.70 17.76 -6.66
N ALA A 225 2.89 18.44 -7.44
CA ALA A 225 3.06 18.57 -8.89
C ALA A 225 4.33 19.31 -9.31
N LYS A 226 4.85 20.21 -8.46
CA LYS A 226 6.12 20.92 -8.70
C LYS A 226 7.30 19.98 -8.87
N LYS A 227 7.23 18.77 -8.34
CA LYS A 227 8.30 17.77 -8.40
C LYS A 227 8.20 16.81 -9.59
N TRP A 228 7.07 16.82 -10.29
CA TRP A 228 6.86 15.97 -11.45
C TRP A 228 7.83 16.34 -12.57
N ARG A 229 8.61 15.37 -13.01
CA ARG A 229 9.48 15.54 -14.17
C ARG A 229 8.68 15.35 -15.47
N LEU A 230 9.08 16.09 -16.48
CA LEU A 230 8.71 15.83 -17.86
C LEU A 230 9.58 14.66 -18.33
N LYS A 231 8.98 13.57 -18.77
CA LYS A 231 9.66 12.65 -19.68
C LYS A 231 9.60 13.23 -21.09
#